data_a51439a86aee7dda840ae74477bbdd7f
#
_entry.id   a51439a86aee7dda840ae74477bbdd7f
#
_cell.length_a   1.000
_cell.length_b   1.000
_cell.length_c   1.000
_cell.angle_alpha   90.00
_cell.angle_beta   90.00
_cell.angle_gamma   90.00
#
_symmetry.space_group_name_H-M   'P 1'
#
loop_
_entity.id
_entity.type
_entity.pdbx_description
1 polymer ?
#
loop_
_entity_poly.entity_id
_entity_poly.type
_entity_poly.pdbx_seq_one_letter_code
_entity_poly.pdbx_strand_id
1 'polypeptide(L)'
;MRYITPAIIIAAGIGMAVTVPTQSLAVDQQSIAVGTLGGTMGRLGAGLADVFNKNQSAVKLSVTPGGGRANPARVSTGGADFGFSFTNFAATAIQGKAPFKKPYPNLRAVAKFYSSCYHQYVGKDVYDSGIQTWEDIVKSTKPLKIALVNKGTSTEYTGGLIVRHLGSSYEKMKARGDKQTFTGTGANSRAIRSGQIDFYFHNSGDPNGAGIQAALGRDLTFLKLSDNIKRLLTDNGYTPCVIPGGIYKGNAKDTQSMGLSGLLLTTDKMSADTVYNILKIAQANIKTLGSVHKIYKKWTPKLAAAVGKLPLHPGAIKYYKEVGAIN
;
A
#
# COMPACT_ATOMS: atom_id res chain seq x y z
N MET A 1 15.38 12.60 100.32
CA MET A 1 16.19 12.76 99.05
C MET A 1 15.30 12.30 97.91
N ARG A 2 14.78 13.27 97.07
CA ARG A 2 13.96 13.01 95.93
C ARG A 2 14.86 13.16 94.66
N TYR A 3 15.00 12.12 93.88
CA TYR A 3 15.71 12.18 92.58
C TYR A 3 14.75 12.60 91.51
N ILE A 4 15.06 13.70 90.77
CA ILE A 4 14.36 14.20 89.65
C ILE A 4 15.07 13.66 88.38
N THR A 5 14.34 12.86 87.59
CA THR A 5 14.85 12.34 86.32
C THR A 5 14.43 13.33 85.18
N PRO A 6 15.34 13.73 84.30
CA PRO A 6 14.94 14.58 83.18
C PRO A 6 14.36 13.74 82.01
N ALA A 7 13.19 14.18 81.50
CA ALA A 7 12.56 13.62 80.32
C ALA A 7 13.22 14.14 79.04
N ILE A 8 13.69 13.25 78.21
CA ILE A 8 14.23 13.56 76.87
C ILE A 8 13.05 13.60 75.91
N ILE A 9 12.76 14.76 75.33
CA ILE A 9 11.79 14.95 74.25
C ILE A 9 12.46 14.65 72.90
N ILE A 10 12.10 13.53 72.25
CA ILE A 10 12.53 13.23 70.90
C ILE A 10 11.55 13.89 69.95
N ALA A 11 11.93 14.94 69.22
CA ALA A 11 11.16 15.56 68.16
C ALA A 11 11.29 14.70 66.90
N ALA A 12 10.25 13.94 66.55
CA ALA A 12 10.15 13.22 65.27
C ALA A 12 9.83 14.20 64.12
N GLY A 13 10.82 14.54 63.35
CA GLY A 13 10.64 15.32 62.12
C GLY A 13 9.94 14.46 61.04
N ILE A 14 8.68 14.74 60.73
CA ILE A 14 7.97 14.14 59.62
C ILE A 14 8.43 14.85 58.34
N GLY A 15 9.34 14.24 57.59
CA GLY A 15 9.74 14.67 56.27
C GLY A 15 8.60 14.38 55.26
N MET A 16 7.83 15.40 54.85
CA MET A 16 6.93 15.27 53.71
C MET A 16 7.73 15.06 52.44
N ALA A 17 7.77 13.83 51.94
CA ALA A 17 8.24 13.52 50.59
C ALA A 17 7.23 14.10 49.59
N VAL A 18 7.59 15.19 48.91
CA VAL A 18 6.83 15.72 47.77
C VAL A 18 7.04 14.78 46.60
N THR A 19 6.12 13.88 46.38
CA THR A 19 6.09 13.07 45.12
C THR A 19 5.65 13.97 43.99
N VAL A 20 6.61 14.45 43.17
CA VAL A 20 6.34 15.10 41.90
C VAL A 20 5.77 14.02 40.97
N PRO A 21 4.54 14.13 40.48
CA PRO A 21 4.03 13.15 39.53
C PRO A 21 4.86 13.28 38.24
N THR A 22 5.63 12.27 37.92
CA THR A 22 6.25 12.11 36.61
C THR A 22 5.10 11.92 35.61
N GLN A 23 4.73 12.98 34.89
CA GLN A 23 3.83 12.85 33.75
C GLN A 23 4.52 11.95 32.75
N SER A 24 4.13 10.69 32.69
CA SER A 24 4.42 9.81 31.57
C SER A 24 3.76 10.44 30.34
N LEU A 25 4.58 11.04 29.47
CA LEU A 25 4.09 11.50 28.16
C LEU A 25 3.52 10.29 27.45
N ALA A 26 2.20 10.24 27.29
CA ALA A 26 1.56 9.17 26.53
C ALA A 26 2.12 9.18 25.11
N VAL A 27 2.67 8.04 24.69
CA VAL A 27 3.19 7.87 23.34
C VAL A 27 2.03 7.95 22.36
N ASP A 28 2.08 8.90 21.43
CA ASP A 28 1.05 9.05 20.39
C ASP A 28 1.10 7.84 19.43
N GLN A 29 0.00 7.11 19.34
CA GLN A 29 -0.13 5.91 18.51
C GLN A 29 -0.80 6.28 17.20
N GLN A 30 -0.09 6.18 16.11
CA GLN A 30 -0.59 6.48 14.77
C GLN A 30 -0.56 5.23 13.87
N SER A 31 -1.49 5.15 12.95
CA SER A 31 -1.71 3.99 12.09
C SER A 31 -1.40 4.28 10.62
N ILE A 32 -0.83 3.30 9.92
CA ILE A 32 -0.64 3.31 8.47
C ILE A 32 -1.51 2.22 7.85
N ALA A 33 -2.59 2.61 7.18
CA ALA A 33 -3.36 1.68 6.36
C ALA A 33 -2.59 1.33 5.07
N VAL A 34 -2.24 0.07 4.91
CA VAL A 34 -1.49 -0.41 3.73
C VAL A 34 -2.40 -1.12 2.71
N GLY A 35 -1.89 -2.01 1.89
CA GLY A 35 -2.66 -3.00 1.13
C GLY A 35 -2.81 -4.30 1.92
N THR A 36 -2.67 -5.43 1.26
CA THR A 36 -2.50 -6.72 1.95
C THR A 36 -1.12 -6.76 2.62
N LEU A 37 -1.03 -7.33 3.82
CA LEU A 37 0.22 -7.34 4.59
C LEU A 37 1.38 -8.02 3.83
N GLY A 38 1.11 -9.10 3.10
CA GLY A 38 2.11 -9.78 2.28
C GLY A 38 2.43 -9.12 0.93
N GLY A 39 1.71 -8.05 0.56
CA GLY A 39 1.92 -7.30 -0.68
C GLY A 39 3.00 -6.22 -0.55
N THR A 40 3.30 -5.55 -1.67
CA THR A 40 4.32 -4.48 -1.73
C THR A 40 4.04 -3.36 -0.71
N MET A 41 2.83 -2.80 -0.67
CA MET A 41 2.48 -1.74 0.29
C MET A 41 2.61 -2.19 1.74
N GLY A 42 2.26 -3.46 2.05
CA GLY A 42 2.41 -4.03 3.38
C GLY A 42 3.86 -4.05 3.84
N ARG A 43 4.76 -4.50 2.97
CA ARG A 43 6.20 -4.54 3.26
C ARG A 43 6.81 -3.14 3.37
N LEU A 44 6.42 -2.22 2.48
CA LEU A 44 6.90 -0.83 2.54
C LEU A 44 6.45 -0.15 3.82
N GLY A 45 5.17 -0.28 4.18
CA GLY A 45 4.62 0.31 5.41
C GLY A 45 5.24 -0.27 6.67
N ALA A 46 5.42 -1.59 6.73
CA ALA A 46 6.05 -2.25 7.88
C ALA A 46 7.51 -1.82 8.06
N GLY A 47 8.29 -1.75 6.96
CA GLY A 47 9.67 -1.25 7.02
C GLY A 47 9.75 0.21 7.45
N LEU A 48 8.87 1.06 6.94
CA LEU A 48 8.79 2.47 7.32
C LEU A 48 8.45 2.62 8.81
N ALA A 49 7.45 1.91 9.30
CA ALA A 49 7.04 1.95 10.70
C ALA A 49 8.16 1.44 11.64
N ASP A 50 8.81 0.33 11.28
CA ASP A 50 9.92 -0.22 12.08
C ASP A 50 11.09 0.77 12.20
N VAL A 51 11.53 1.33 11.07
CA VAL A 51 12.63 2.31 11.06
C VAL A 51 12.24 3.59 11.80
N PHE A 52 11.02 4.10 11.59
CA PHE A 52 10.54 5.28 12.30
C PHE A 52 10.51 5.05 13.81
N ASN A 53 9.92 3.94 14.25
CA ASN A 53 9.77 3.60 15.65
C ASN A 53 11.09 3.39 16.41
N LYS A 54 12.15 2.97 15.70
CA LYS A 54 13.50 2.82 16.25
C LYS A 54 14.23 4.16 16.42
N ASN A 55 13.88 5.16 15.62
CA ASN A 55 14.57 6.43 15.56
C ASN A 55 13.83 7.59 16.24
N GLN A 56 12.63 7.32 16.81
CA GLN A 56 11.87 8.33 17.54
C GLN A 56 10.89 7.66 18.53
N SER A 57 10.58 8.36 19.66
CA SER A 57 9.84 7.80 20.80
C SER A 57 8.49 8.45 21.06
N ALA A 58 8.31 9.73 20.70
CA ALA A 58 7.08 10.48 21.00
C ALA A 58 5.86 10.00 20.20
N VAL A 59 6.08 9.52 18.97
CA VAL A 59 5.05 8.94 18.09
C VAL A 59 5.45 7.52 17.73
N LYS A 60 4.51 6.59 17.70
CA LYS A 60 4.71 5.22 17.22
C LYS A 60 3.78 4.93 16.06
N LEU A 61 4.32 4.33 15.00
CA LEU A 61 3.56 3.92 13.83
C LEU A 61 3.21 2.44 13.92
N SER A 62 1.96 2.10 13.69
CA SER A 62 1.47 0.74 13.52
C SER A 62 0.94 0.53 12.10
N VAL A 63 1.00 -0.71 11.61
CA VAL A 63 0.53 -1.03 10.25
C VAL A 63 -0.78 -1.79 10.32
N THR A 64 -1.78 -1.34 9.58
CA THR A 64 -3.09 -2.00 9.50
C THR A 64 -3.42 -2.42 8.06
N PRO A 65 -4.09 -3.58 7.86
CA PRO A 65 -4.56 -3.97 6.54
C PRO A 65 -5.50 -2.94 5.94
N GLY A 66 -5.46 -2.80 4.62
CA GLY A 66 -6.29 -1.87 3.86
C GLY A 66 -6.29 -2.16 2.37
N GLY A 67 -6.46 -1.14 1.57
CA GLY A 67 -6.42 -1.25 0.11
C GLY A 67 -6.25 0.10 -0.57
N GLY A 68 -5.42 0.16 -1.60
CA GLY A 68 -5.08 1.42 -2.26
C GLY A 68 -6.26 2.23 -2.77
N ARG A 69 -7.39 1.59 -3.10
CA ARG A 69 -8.64 2.27 -3.45
C ARG A 69 -9.41 2.77 -2.21
N ALA A 70 -9.45 1.97 -1.14
CA ALA A 70 -10.25 2.31 0.05
C ALA A 70 -9.57 3.31 0.99
N ASN A 71 -8.25 3.28 1.05
CA ASN A 71 -7.48 4.06 2.02
C ASN A 71 -7.68 5.59 1.93
N PRO A 72 -7.86 6.25 0.76
CA PRO A 72 -8.14 7.67 0.73
C PRO A 72 -9.36 8.07 1.57
N ALA A 73 -10.47 7.36 1.42
CA ALA A 73 -11.66 7.60 2.22
C ALA A 73 -11.42 7.31 3.71
N ARG A 74 -10.74 6.20 4.02
CA ARG A 74 -10.41 5.79 5.39
C ARG A 74 -9.56 6.84 6.11
N VAL A 75 -8.52 7.35 5.46
CA VAL A 75 -7.65 8.42 6.02
C VAL A 75 -8.43 9.71 6.20
N SER A 76 -9.16 10.14 5.16
CA SER A 76 -9.93 11.38 5.23
C SER A 76 -10.98 11.41 6.35
N THR A 77 -11.52 10.26 6.73
CA THR A 77 -12.55 10.13 7.79
C THR A 77 -11.98 9.71 9.15
N GLY A 78 -10.67 9.68 9.33
CA GLY A 78 -10.01 9.35 10.60
C GLY A 78 -9.96 7.86 10.93
N GLY A 79 -10.27 6.98 9.98
CA GLY A 79 -10.13 5.53 10.16
C GLY A 79 -8.67 5.01 10.09
N ALA A 80 -7.74 5.88 9.69
CA ALA A 80 -6.30 5.71 9.79
C ALA A 80 -5.62 7.08 9.68
N ASP A 81 -4.44 7.22 10.27
CA ASP A 81 -3.67 8.47 10.27
C ASP A 81 -2.93 8.68 8.95
N PHE A 82 -2.39 7.59 8.43
CA PHE A 82 -1.76 7.52 7.12
C PHE A 82 -2.36 6.38 6.29
N GLY A 83 -2.19 6.47 4.97
CA GLY A 83 -2.64 5.41 4.08
C GLY A 83 -1.82 5.32 2.80
N PHE A 84 -1.39 4.11 2.46
CA PHE A 84 -0.88 3.87 1.13
C PHE A 84 -2.01 3.83 0.11
N SER A 85 -1.84 4.56 -0.98
CA SER A 85 -2.79 4.63 -2.09
C SER A 85 -2.05 4.78 -3.42
N PHE A 86 -2.75 5.24 -4.42
CA PHE A 86 -2.21 5.55 -5.74
C PHE A 86 -2.66 6.95 -6.16
N THR A 87 -1.87 7.61 -7.00
CA THR A 87 -2.10 9.00 -7.41
C THR A 87 -3.47 9.21 -8.04
N ASN A 88 -3.95 8.29 -8.88
CA ASN A 88 -5.27 8.37 -9.51
C ASN A 88 -6.41 8.26 -8.48
N PHE A 89 -6.34 7.34 -7.51
CA PHE A 89 -7.36 7.22 -6.47
C PHE A 89 -7.34 8.40 -5.50
N ALA A 90 -6.17 8.94 -5.18
CA ALA A 90 -6.07 10.16 -4.38
C ALA A 90 -6.71 11.35 -5.11
N ALA A 91 -6.41 11.52 -6.39
CA ALA A 91 -6.97 12.61 -7.21
C ALA A 91 -8.50 12.50 -7.35
N THR A 92 -9.02 11.31 -7.65
CA THR A 92 -10.47 11.10 -7.76
C THR A 92 -11.17 11.20 -6.40
N ALA A 93 -10.52 10.80 -5.30
CA ALA A 93 -11.05 10.97 -3.95
C ALA A 93 -11.21 12.45 -3.57
N ILE A 94 -10.19 13.27 -3.81
CA ILE A 94 -10.24 14.71 -3.55
C ILE A 94 -11.39 15.36 -4.32
N GLN A 95 -11.63 14.93 -5.57
CA GLN A 95 -12.66 15.48 -6.44
C GLN A 95 -14.06 14.87 -6.24
N GLY A 96 -14.20 13.81 -5.46
CA GLY A 96 -15.45 13.08 -5.32
C GLY A 96 -15.89 12.32 -6.56
N LYS A 97 -14.97 12.04 -7.48
CA LYS A 97 -15.22 11.26 -8.70
C LYS A 97 -15.13 9.77 -8.44
N ALA A 98 -15.76 8.97 -9.30
CA ALA A 98 -15.69 7.51 -9.18
C ALA A 98 -14.23 7.01 -8.99
N PRO A 99 -14.01 6.05 -8.10
CA PRO A 99 -14.98 5.22 -7.39
C PRO A 99 -15.55 5.80 -6.09
N PHE A 100 -15.31 7.07 -5.80
CA PHE A 100 -15.78 7.73 -4.57
C PHE A 100 -17.13 8.40 -4.80
N LYS A 101 -17.99 8.42 -3.76
CA LYS A 101 -19.34 8.97 -3.82
C LYS A 101 -19.42 10.43 -3.37
N LYS A 102 -18.36 10.94 -2.73
CA LYS A 102 -18.23 12.31 -2.22
C LYS A 102 -16.77 12.76 -2.25
N PRO A 103 -16.51 14.09 -2.26
CA PRO A 103 -15.15 14.61 -2.20
C PRO A 103 -14.52 14.43 -0.81
N TYR A 104 -13.19 14.30 -0.80
CA TYR A 104 -12.33 14.23 0.38
C TYR A 104 -11.19 15.28 0.25
N PRO A 105 -11.52 16.60 0.36
CA PRO A 105 -10.58 17.69 0.04
C PRO A 105 -9.46 17.87 1.09
N ASN A 106 -9.59 17.26 2.27
CA ASN A 106 -8.60 17.31 3.34
C ASN A 106 -7.39 16.38 3.12
N LEU A 107 -7.39 15.56 2.07
CA LEU A 107 -6.27 14.66 1.79
C LEU A 107 -5.04 15.43 1.33
N ARG A 108 -3.87 14.98 1.82
CA ARG A 108 -2.55 15.51 1.45
C ARG A 108 -1.60 14.36 1.13
N ALA A 109 -0.79 14.54 0.10
CA ALA A 109 0.26 13.60 -0.26
C ALA A 109 1.49 13.82 0.64
N VAL A 110 2.06 12.72 1.13
CA VAL A 110 3.31 12.73 1.89
C VAL A 110 4.49 12.43 0.97
N ALA A 111 4.43 11.31 0.25
CA ALA A 111 5.50 10.87 -0.64
C ALA A 111 5.00 9.89 -1.70
N LYS A 112 5.51 10.00 -2.91
CA LYS A 112 5.47 8.91 -3.89
C LYS A 112 6.54 7.88 -3.54
N PHE A 113 6.22 6.60 -3.61
CA PHE A 113 7.16 5.53 -3.27
C PHE A 113 7.64 4.76 -4.49
N TYR A 114 6.74 4.41 -5.41
CA TYR A 114 7.07 3.54 -6.53
C TYR A 114 6.06 3.67 -7.68
N SER A 115 6.44 3.14 -8.83
CA SER A 115 5.51 2.81 -9.90
C SER A 115 5.27 1.31 -9.87
N SER A 116 4.03 0.90 -10.03
CA SER A 116 3.60 -0.49 -10.05
C SER A 116 3.15 -0.91 -11.44
N CYS A 117 3.19 -2.20 -11.73
CA CYS A 117 2.57 -2.79 -12.91
C CYS A 117 1.47 -3.77 -12.50
N TYR A 118 0.44 -3.89 -13.33
CA TYR A 118 -0.53 -4.96 -13.21
C TYR A 118 0.03 -6.24 -13.81
N HIS A 119 0.12 -7.26 -12.96
CA HIS A 119 0.47 -8.61 -13.33
C HIS A 119 -0.81 -9.38 -13.60
N GLN A 120 -0.92 -9.93 -14.78
CA GLN A 120 -2.08 -10.66 -15.27
C GLN A 120 -1.59 -11.94 -15.94
N TYR A 121 -1.60 -13.03 -15.21
CA TYR A 121 -1.09 -14.28 -15.73
C TYR A 121 -2.02 -15.45 -15.47
N VAL A 122 -1.95 -16.41 -16.36
CA VAL A 122 -2.62 -17.70 -16.32
C VAL A 122 -1.59 -18.82 -16.26
N GLY A 123 -2.00 -20.02 -15.90
CA GLY A 123 -1.20 -21.21 -16.16
C GLY A 123 -0.98 -21.39 -17.67
N LYS A 124 0.17 -21.89 -18.06
CA LYS A 124 0.46 -22.11 -19.50
C LYS A 124 -0.57 -23.02 -20.18
N ASP A 125 -1.04 -24.03 -19.50
CA ASP A 125 -2.14 -24.92 -19.92
C ASP A 125 -3.44 -24.15 -20.25
N VAL A 126 -3.79 -23.16 -19.42
CA VAL A 126 -4.95 -22.29 -19.65
C VAL A 126 -4.70 -21.34 -20.82
N TYR A 127 -3.50 -20.80 -20.94
CA TYR A 127 -3.11 -19.95 -22.07
C TYR A 127 -3.21 -20.70 -23.40
N ASP A 128 -2.68 -21.91 -23.45
CA ASP A 128 -2.68 -22.76 -24.65
C ASP A 128 -4.10 -23.22 -25.02
N SER A 129 -5.05 -23.23 -24.08
CA SER A 129 -6.48 -23.50 -24.35
C SER A 129 -7.22 -22.33 -24.99
N GLY A 130 -6.54 -21.17 -25.24
CA GLY A 130 -7.11 -20.02 -25.93
C GLY A 130 -7.42 -18.82 -25.01
N ILE A 131 -7.15 -18.90 -23.70
CA ILE A 131 -7.32 -17.77 -22.78
C ILE A 131 -6.04 -16.91 -22.77
N GLN A 132 -5.96 -15.94 -23.67
CA GLN A 132 -4.78 -15.13 -23.92
C GLN A 132 -4.94 -13.64 -23.62
N THR A 133 -6.20 -13.17 -23.46
CA THR A 133 -6.58 -11.78 -23.20
C THR A 133 -7.69 -11.70 -22.15
N TRP A 134 -7.99 -10.51 -21.67
CA TRP A 134 -9.17 -10.27 -20.83
C TRP A 134 -10.48 -10.52 -21.56
N GLU A 135 -10.51 -10.23 -22.85
CA GLU A 135 -11.65 -10.51 -23.73
C GLU A 135 -11.97 -12.02 -23.74
N ASP A 136 -10.94 -12.86 -23.80
CA ASP A 136 -11.12 -14.33 -23.76
C ASP A 136 -11.65 -14.79 -22.40
N ILE A 137 -11.16 -14.19 -21.29
CA ILE A 137 -11.70 -14.47 -19.95
C ILE A 137 -13.18 -14.11 -19.87
N VAL A 138 -13.56 -12.94 -20.36
CA VAL A 138 -14.97 -12.48 -20.28
C VAL A 138 -15.89 -13.27 -21.20
N LYS A 139 -15.42 -13.64 -22.39
CA LYS A 139 -16.18 -14.39 -23.40
C LYS A 139 -16.09 -15.92 -23.25
N SER A 140 -15.28 -16.43 -22.32
CA SER A 140 -15.13 -17.86 -22.12
C SER A 140 -16.48 -18.56 -22.00
N THR A 141 -16.64 -19.68 -22.67
CA THR A 141 -17.82 -20.57 -22.52
C THR A 141 -17.65 -21.57 -21.38
N LYS A 142 -16.41 -21.75 -20.89
CA LYS A 142 -16.10 -22.63 -19.78
C LYS A 142 -15.90 -21.82 -18.51
N PRO A 143 -16.37 -22.30 -17.36
CA PRO A 143 -16.10 -21.68 -16.06
C PRO A 143 -14.59 -21.59 -15.78
N LEU A 144 -14.14 -20.43 -15.25
CA LEU A 144 -12.76 -20.17 -14.86
C LEU A 144 -12.64 -19.94 -13.35
N LYS A 145 -11.51 -20.31 -12.79
CA LYS A 145 -11.14 -20.03 -11.39
C LYS A 145 -10.25 -18.78 -11.38
N ILE A 146 -10.83 -17.65 -10.98
CA ILE A 146 -10.23 -16.32 -11.10
C ILE A 146 -9.85 -15.81 -9.71
N ALA A 147 -8.60 -15.39 -9.53
CA ALA A 147 -8.15 -14.72 -8.32
C ALA A 147 -7.94 -13.24 -8.55
N LEU A 148 -8.55 -12.47 -7.67
CA LEU A 148 -8.35 -11.04 -7.49
C LEU A 148 -7.87 -10.82 -6.04
N VAL A 149 -7.36 -9.64 -5.74
CA VAL A 149 -6.97 -9.33 -4.37
C VAL A 149 -8.20 -8.84 -3.58
N ASN A 150 -8.11 -8.77 -2.26
CA ASN A 150 -9.20 -8.39 -1.36
C ASN A 150 -10.00 -7.18 -1.89
N LYS A 151 -11.29 -7.15 -1.60
CA LYS A 151 -12.17 -6.00 -1.90
C LYS A 151 -11.60 -4.72 -1.28
N GLY A 152 -11.77 -3.59 -1.99
CA GLY A 152 -11.21 -2.30 -1.59
C GLY A 152 -9.77 -2.06 -2.07
N THR A 153 -9.12 -3.05 -2.68
CA THR A 153 -7.81 -2.87 -3.32
C THR A 153 -7.96 -2.25 -4.72
N SER A 154 -6.85 -1.71 -5.24
CA SER A 154 -6.79 -1.26 -6.64
C SER A 154 -7.02 -2.42 -7.61
N THR A 155 -6.54 -3.59 -7.29
CA THR A 155 -6.66 -4.80 -8.12
C THR A 155 -8.12 -5.20 -8.33
N GLU A 156 -8.88 -5.35 -7.25
CA GLU A 156 -10.30 -5.69 -7.33
C GLU A 156 -11.09 -4.66 -8.14
N TYR A 157 -10.84 -3.37 -7.90
CA TYR A 157 -11.49 -2.30 -8.65
C TYR A 157 -11.13 -2.32 -10.13
N THR A 158 -9.84 -2.46 -10.47
CA THR A 158 -9.37 -2.45 -11.86
C THR A 158 -9.89 -3.65 -12.64
N GLY A 159 -9.88 -4.84 -12.03
CA GLY A 159 -10.49 -6.03 -12.64
C GLY A 159 -11.97 -5.83 -12.93
N GLY A 160 -12.73 -5.29 -11.96
CA GLY A 160 -14.13 -4.94 -12.15
C GLY A 160 -14.36 -3.85 -13.22
N LEU A 161 -13.45 -2.87 -13.31
CA LEU A 161 -13.50 -1.82 -14.34
C LEU A 161 -13.34 -2.44 -15.74
N ILE A 162 -12.34 -3.31 -15.94
CA ILE A 162 -12.09 -4.01 -17.20
C ILE A 162 -13.28 -4.90 -17.58
N VAL A 163 -13.77 -5.72 -16.65
CA VAL A 163 -14.90 -6.63 -16.88
C VAL A 163 -16.16 -5.87 -17.30
N ARG A 164 -16.48 -4.75 -16.62
CA ARG A 164 -17.63 -3.90 -17.01
C ARG A 164 -17.45 -3.27 -18.37
N HIS A 165 -16.26 -2.79 -18.70
CA HIS A 165 -15.96 -2.21 -20.01
C HIS A 165 -16.14 -3.22 -21.14
N LEU A 166 -15.85 -4.50 -20.87
CA LEU A 166 -16.06 -5.61 -21.80
C LEU A 166 -17.52 -6.13 -21.81
N GLY A 167 -18.48 -5.41 -21.19
CA GLY A 167 -19.91 -5.74 -21.23
C GLY A 167 -20.37 -6.83 -20.26
N SER A 168 -19.53 -7.17 -19.25
CA SER A 168 -19.84 -8.20 -18.25
C SER A 168 -19.83 -7.63 -16.81
N SER A 169 -19.96 -8.50 -15.82
CA SER A 169 -19.80 -8.19 -14.40
C SER A 169 -19.32 -9.43 -13.64
N TYR A 170 -18.86 -9.23 -12.42
CA TYR A 170 -18.49 -10.35 -11.55
C TYR A 170 -19.68 -11.27 -11.28
N GLU A 171 -20.91 -10.73 -11.20
CA GLU A 171 -22.15 -11.48 -11.02
C GLU A 171 -22.46 -12.34 -12.25
N LYS A 172 -22.36 -11.75 -13.46
CA LYS A 172 -22.57 -12.49 -14.72
C LYS A 172 -21.55 -13.63 -14.88
N MET A 173 -20.28 -13.34 -14.56
CA MET A 173 -19.22 -14.36 -14.59
C MET A 173 -19.49 -15.48 -13.56
N LYS A 174 -19.94 -15.12 -12.35
CA LYS A 174 -20.35 -16.12 -11.34
C LYS A 174 -21.54 -16.94 -11.79
N ALA A 175 -22.53 -16.33 -12.45
CA ALA A 175 -23.69 -17.04 -13.01
C ALA A 175 -23.29 -18.02 -14.13
N ARG A 176 -22.21 -17.76 -14.87
CA ARG A 176 -21.58 -18.70 -15.81
C ARG A 176 -20.92 -19.89 -15.13
N GLY A 177 -20.69 -19.82 -13.82
CA GLY A 177 -20.01 -20.86 -13.03
C GLY A 177 -18.58 -20.51 -12.63
N ASP A 178 -18.09 -19.30 -12.91
CA ASP A 178 -16.74 -18.88 -12.50
C ASP A 178 -16.62 -18.86 -10.98
N LYS A 179 -15.48 -19.34 -10.50
CA LYS A 179 -15.09 -19.22 -9.08
C LYS A 179 -14.18 -18.02 -8.91
N GLN A 180 -14.71 -17.00 -8.24
CA GLN A 180 -13.95 -15.76 -7.97
C GLN A 180 -13.44 -15.73 -6.54
N THR A 181 -12.15 -15.55 -6.37
CA THR A 181 -11.47 -15.50 -5.07
C THR A 181 -10.94 -14.10 -4.81
N PHE A 182 -11.34 -13.51 -3.67
CA PHE A 182 -10.90 -12.20 -3.21
C PHE A 182 -10.10 -12.36 -1.92
N THR A 183 -8.84 -12.78 -2.05
CA THR A 183 -7.97 -13.08 -0.89
C THR A 183 -6.64 -12.33 -0.98
N GLY A 184 -5.82 -12.46 0.08
CA GLY A 184 -4.51 -11.82 0.13
C GLY A 184 -3.54 -12.35 -0.93
N THR A 185 -2.62 -11.50 -1.35
CA THR A 185 -1.64 -11.78 -2.41
C THR A 185 -0.90 -13.10 -2.23
N GLY A 186 -0.49 -13.44 -0.98
CA GLY A 186 0.23 -14.69 -0.71
C GLY A 186 -0.64 -15.94 -0.86
N ALA A 187 -1.92 -15.89 -0.49
CA ALA A 187 -2.86 -17.00 -0.68
C ALA A 187 -3.10 -17.26 -2.17
N ASN A 188 -3.37 -16.21 -2.95
CA ASN A 188 -3.55 -16.31 -4.39
C ASN A 188 -2.30 -16.84 -5.10
N SER A 189 -1.11 -16.43 -4.66
CA SER A 189 0.16 -16.93 -5.20
C SER A 189 0.32 -18.44 -5.01
N ARG A 190 -0.04 -18.96 -3.84
CA ARG A 190 -0.04 -20.41 -3.59
C ARG A 190 -1.09 -21.15 -4.43
N ALA A 191 -2.28 -20.56 -4.54
CA ALA A 191 -3.39 -21.16 -5.29
C ALA A 191 -3.11 -21.27 -6.80
N ILE A 192 -2.51 -20.24 -7.42
CA ILE A 192 -2.13 -20.34 -8.85
C ILE A 192 -0.98 -21.33 -9.06
N ARG A 193 -0.01 -21.36 -8.14
CA ARG A 193 1.11 -22.29 -8.19
C ARG A 193 0.65 -23.75 -8.16
N SER A 194 -0.38 -24.06 -7.38
CA SER A 194 -0.95 -25.43 -7.25
C SER A 194 -2.03 -25.74 -8.28
N GLY A 195 -2.36 -24.84 -9.23
CA GLY A 195 -3.43 -25.04 -10.20
C GLY A 195 -4.85 -24.92 -9.63
N GLN A 196 -5.00 -24.46 -8.38
CA GLN A 196 -6.31 -24.20 -7.77
C GLN A 196 -7.04 -23.01 -8.38
N ILE A 197 -6.31 -22.09 -9.03
CA ILE A 197 -6.84 -20.99 -9.83
C ILE A 197 -6.21 -20.99 -11.23
N ASP A 198 -6.95 -20.47 -12.20
CA ASP A 198 -6.58 -20.44 -13.61
C ASP A 198 -5.96 -19.10 -13.99
N PHE A 199 -6.53 -18.01 -13.48
CA PHE A 199 -6.10 -16.63 -13.73
C PHE A 199 -5.87 -15.86 -12.44
N TYR A 200 -4.71 -15.20 -12.34
CA TYR A 200 -4.38 -14.32 -11.24
C TYR A 200 -4.04 -12.92 -11.73
N PHE A 201 -4.77 -11.94 -11.22
CA PHE A 201 -4.60 -10.53 -11.50
C PHE A 201 -4.22 -9.78 -10.23
N HIS A 202 -3.14 -9.01 -10.28
CA HIS A 202 -2.76 -8.17 -9.14
C HIS A 202 -1.85 -7.01 -9.56
N ASN A 203 -1.84 -5.95 -8.74
CA ASN A 203 -0.95 -4.80 -8.89
C ASN A 203 0.24 -4.93 -7.94
N SER A 204 1.44 -4.71 -8.43
CA SER A 204 2.66 -4.80 -7.63
C SER A 204 3.82 -3.98 -8.20
N GLY A 205 4.79 -3.66 -7.35
CA GLY A 205 6.12 -3.25 -7.80
C GLY A 205 6.97 -4.45 -8.21
N ASP A 206 7.93 -4.24 -9.09
CA ASP A 206 8.83 -5.28 -9.60
C ASP A 206 10.19 -5.27 -8.86
N PRO A 207 10.76 -6.47 -8.59
CA PRO A 207 10.15 -7.79 -8.69
C PRO A 207 9.12 -8.03 -7.59
N ASN A 208 8.05 -8.74 -7.93
CA ASN A 208 7.02 -9.11 -6.98
C ASN A 208 7.29 -10.48 -6.38
N GLY A 209 7.47 -10.54 -5.07
CA GLY A 209 7.72 -11.81 -4.37
C GLY A 209 6.59 -12.83 -4.53
N ALA A 210 5.34 -12.40 -4.64
CA ALA A 210 4.22 -13.30 -4.90
C ALA A 210 4.24 -13.88 -6.32
N GLY A 211 4.64 -13.09 -7.32
CA GLY A 211 4.85 -13.56 -8.69
C GLY A 211 5.98 -14.57 -8.79
N ILE A 212 7.10 -14.31 -8.11
CA ILE A 212 8.22 -15.27 -8.02
C ILE A 212 7.74 -16.59 -7.42
N GLN A 213 7.03 -16.55 -6.30
CA GLN A 213 6.49 -17.75 -5.63
C GLN A 213 5.47 -18.50 -6.49
N ALA A 214 4.63 -17.78 -7.22
CA ALA A 214 3.67 -18.36 -8.13
C ALA A 214 4.35 -19.17 -9.26
N ALA A 215 5.41 -18.61 -9.84
CA ALA A 215 6.16 -19.21 -10.96
C ALA A 215 7.08 -20.38 -10.57
N LEU A 216 7.26 -20.68 -9.27
CA LEU A 216 8.13 -21.80 -8.84
C LEU A 216 7.52 -23.18 -9.08
N GLY A 217 6.21 -23.33 -9.13
CA GLY A 217 5.54 -24.63 -9.20
C GLY A 217 4.61 -24.81 -10.39
N ARG A 218 4.43 -23.78 -11.22
CA ARG A 218 3.62 -23.85 -12.46
C ARG A 218 4.18 -22.91 -13.49
N ASP A 219 4.22 -23.31 -14.72
CA ASP A 219 4.57 -22.42 -15.83
C ASP A 219 3.45 -21.41 -16.03
N LEU A 220 3.80 -20.13 -15.91
CA LEU A 220 2.86 -19.02 -16.01
C LEU A 220 3.13 -18.21 -17.28
N THR A 221 2.08 -17.75 -17.93
CA THR A 221 2.15 -16.90 -19.11
C THR A 221 1.34 -15.63 -18.86
N PHE A 222 1.91 -14.47 -19.18
CA PHE A 222 1.20 -13.20 -19.08
C PHE A 222 0.17 -13.05 -20.19
N LEU A 223 -1.04 -12.58 -19.83
CA LEU A 223 -2.03 -12.16 -20.80
C LEU A 223 -1.59 -10.89 -21.52
N LYS A 224 -1.98 -10.76 -22.77
CA LYS A 224 -1.82 -9.53 -23.54
C LYS A 224 -2.90 -8.53 -23.17
N LEU A 225 -2.54 -7.26 -23.05
CA LEU A 225 -3.51 -6.16 -22.96
C LEU A 225 -3.83 -5.65 -24.34
N SER A 226 -5.12 -5.70 -24.71
CA SER A 226 -5.61 -5.06 -25.95
C SER A 226 -5.49 -3.54 -25.85
N ASP A 227 -5.41 -2.87 -27.01
CA ASP A 227 -5.36 -1.40 -27.07
C ASP A 227 -6.64 -0.76 -26.53
N ASN A 228 -7.77 -1.47 -26.62
CA ASN A 228 -9.03 -1.05 -26.03
C ASN A 228 -8.92 -0.96 -24.50
N ILE A 229 -8.36 -1.98 -23.84
CA ILE A 229 -8.15 -1.98 -22.38
C ILE A 229 -7.08 -0.95 -21.99
N LYS A 230 -6.00 -0.81 -22.77
CA LYS A 230 -4.96 0.20 -22.49
C LYS A 230 -5.56 1.61 -22.52
N ARG A 231 -6.41 1.95 -23.50
CA ARG A 231 -7.12 3.24 -23.55
C ARG A 231 -8.00 3.43 -22.34
N LEU A 232 -8.87 2.46 -22.02
CA LEU A 232 -9.69 2.51 -20.80
C LEU A 232 -8.86 2.85 -19.56
N LEU A 233 -7.75 2.16 -19.38
CA LEU A 233 -6.91 2.35 -18.20
C LEU A 233 -6.22 3.72 -18.23
N THR A 234 -5.72 4.19 -19.37
CA THR A 234 -5.13 5.52 -19.53
C THR A 234 -6.13 6.62 -19.17
N ASP A 235 -7.38 6.53 -19.65
CA ASP A 235 -8.45 7.49 -19.35
C ASP A 235 -8.81 7.52 -17.85
N ASN A 236 -8.50 6.44 -17.13
CA ASN A 236 -8.67 6.33 -15.68
C ASN A 236 -7.39 6.63 -14.89
N GLY A 237 -6.38 7.27 -15.51
CA GLY A 237 -5.15 7.73 -14.86
C GLY A 237 -4.11 6.64 -14.58
N TYR A 238 -4.17 5.53 -15.30
CA TYR A 238 -3.12 4.52 -15.30
C TYR A 238 -2.05 4.90 -16.34
N THR A 239 -0.84 4.44 -16.12
CA THR A 239 0.31 4.72 -17.01
C THR A 239 0.88 3.44 -17.61
N PRO A 240 1.37 3.47 -18.85
CA PRO A 240 2.11 2.34 -19.41
C PRO A 240 3.30 1.96 -18.52
N CYS A 241 3.54 0.66 -18.40
CA CYS A 241 4.71 0.12 -17.73
C CYS A 241 5.14 -1.19 -18.38
N VAL A 242 6.37 -1.60 -18.09
CA VAL A 242 6.98 -2.84 -18.59
C VAL A 242 7.34 -3.70 -17.40
N ILE A 243 6.93 -4.96 -17.40
CA ILE A 243 7.43 -6.01 -16.52
C ILE A 243 8.62 -6.63 -17.22
N PRO A 244 9.86 -6.48 -16.72
CA PRO A 244 11.05 -6.97 -17.42
C PRO A 244 11.04 -8.48 -17.60
N GLY A 245 11.51 -8.96 -18.75
CA GLY A 245 11.74 -10.37 -18.99
C GLY A 245 12.78 -10.95 -18.04
N GLY A 246 12.70 -12.24 -17.77
CA GLY A 246 13.63 -12.97 -16.92
C GLY A 246 13.45 -12.81 -15.41
N ILE A 247 12.59 -11.88 -14.93
CA ILE A 247 12.36 -11.74 -13.49
C ILE A 247 11.41 -12.80 -12.91
N TYR A 248 10.63 -13.46 -13.76
CA TYR A 248 9.77 -14.59 -13.40
C TYR A 248 10.08 -15.79 -14.29
N LYS A 249 10.15 -16.98 -13.70
CA LYS A 249 10.32 -18.23 -14.44
C LYS A 249 9.20 -18.37 -15.49
N GLY A 250 9.56 -18.74 -16.72
CA GLY A 250 8.60 -18.87 -17.83
C GLY A 250 8.31 -17.57 -18.59
N ASN A 251 8.77 -16.41 -18.11
CA ASN A 251 8.58 -15.12 -18.76
C ASN A 251 9.94 -14.52 -19.20
N ALA A 252 10.45 -14.99 -20.33
CA ALA A 252 11.78 -14.57 -20.85
C ALA A 252 11.77 -13.19 -21.52
N LYS A 253 10.63 -12.70 -21.99
CA LYS A 253 10.48 -11.43 -22.73
C LYS A 253 9.78 -10.38 -21.86
N ASP A 254 10.06 -9.12 -22.18
CA ASP A 254 9.37 -7.98 -21.61
C ASP A 254 7.85 -8.07 -21.85
N THR A 255 7.08 -7.77 -20.83
CA THR A 255 5.60 -7.74 -20.91
C THR A 255 5.11 -6.31 -20.74
N GLN A 256 4.44 -5.81 -21.77
CA GLN A 256 3.77 -4.50 -21.73
C GLN A 256 2.53 -4.59 -20.84
N SER A 257 2.40 -3.66 -19.92
CA SER A 257 1.28 -3.59 -18.99
C SER A 257 0.90 -2.14 -18.67
N MET A 258 -0.05 -1.97 -17.78
CA MET A 258 -0.45 -0.68 -17.23
C MET A 258 -0.23 -0.68 -15.73
N GLY A 259 0.08 0.48 -15.18
CA GLY A 259 0.45 0.59 -13.78
C GLY A 259 -0.07 1.86 -13.10
N LEU A 260 0.29 2.00 -11.85
CA LEU A 260 -0.10 3.10 -10.98
C LEU A 260 1.09 3.60 -10.17
N SER A 261 1.10 4.89 -9.84
CA SER A 261 2.09 5.46 -8.92
C SER A 261 1.60 5.35 -7.48
N GLY A 262 2.31 4.55 -6.68
CA GLY A 262 2.02 4.34 -5.26
C GLY A 262 2.53 5.48 -4.40
N LEU A 263 1.70 5.97 -3.48
CA LEU A 263 2.02 7.09 -2.59
C LEU A 263 1.49 6.84 -1.18
N LEU A 264 2.05 7.58 -0.21
CA LEU A 264 1.54 7.71 1.15
C LEU A 264 0.72 8.99 1.26
N LEU A 265 -0.47 8.87 1.86
CA LEU A 265 -1.41 9.95 2.14
C LEU A 265 -1.57 10.17 3.64
N THR A 266 -1.96 11.38 3.99
CA THR A 266 -2.52 11.77 5.28
C THR A 266 -3.55 12.89 5.07
N THR A 267 -4.00 13.56 6.14
CA THR A 267 -4.87 14.73 6.04
C THR A 267 -4.12 16.02 6.38
N ASP A 268 -4.71 17.17 6.07
CA ASP A 268 -4.18 18.50 6.44
C ASP A 268 -4.15 18.75 7.95
N LYS A 269 -4.82 17.91 8.74
CA LYS A 269 -4.81 17.98 10.21
C LYS A 269 -3.63 17.26 10.85
N MET A 270 -2.89 16.44 10.08
CA MET A 270 -1.72 15.74 10.61
C MET A 270 -0.63 16.75 11.01
N SER A 271 0.10 16.47 12.08
CA SER A 271 1.22 17.29 12.51
C SER A 271 2.28 17.45 11.41
N ALA A 272 2.67 18.68 11.12
CA ALA A 272 3.73 18.96 10.16
C ALA A 272 5.07 18.35 10.58
N ASP A 273 5.37 18.34 11.87
CA ASP A 273 6.60 17.75 12.39
C ASP A 273 6.61 16.23 12.30
N THR A 274 5.46 15.58 12.49
CA THR A 274 5.34 14.13 12.29
C THR A 274 5.65 13.76 10.85
N VAL A 275 5.04 14.42 9.87
CA VAL A 275 5.27 14.15 8.45
C VAL A 275 6.71 14.45 8.04
N TYR A 276 7.26 15.58 8.49
CA TYR A 276 8.65 15.94 8.27
C TYR A 276 9.61 14.87 8.81
N ASN A 277 9.40 14.43 10.05
CA ASN A 277 10.23 13.40 10.69
C ASN A 277 10.12 12.03 10.00
N ILE A 278 8.93 11.63 9.53
CA ILE A 278 8.77 10.40 8.73
C ILE A 278 9.68 10.43 7.50
N LEU A 279 9.70 11.53 6.76
CA LEU A 279 10.51 11.67 5.55
C LEU A 279 12.01 11.73 5.87
N LYS A 280 12.41 12.52 6.86
CA LYS A 280 13.80 12.69 7.30
C LYS A 280 14.38 11.37 7.80
N ILE A 281 13.67 10.67 8.68
CA ILE A 281 14.09 9.37 9.22
C ILE A 281 14.16 8.32 8.12
N ALA A 282 13.15 8.27 7.22
CA ALA A 282 13.15 7.33 6.11
C ALA A 282 14.37 7.54 5.19
N GLN A 283 14.72 8.78 4.85
CA GLN A 283 15.86 9.08 4.00
C GLN A 283 17.19 8.78 4.70
N ALA A 284 17.32 9.14 5.98
CA ALA A 284 18.51 8.83 6.77
C ALA A 284 18.77 7.31 6.90
N ASN A 285 17.71 6.50 6.83
CA ASN A 285 17.77 5.04 6.96
C ASN A 285 17.50 4.31 5.63
N ILE A 286 17.73 4.96 4.50
CA ILE A 286 17.38 4.43 3.18
C ILE A 286 18.08 3.09 2.85
N LYS A 287 19.28 2.85 3.36
CA LYS A 287 20.00 1.57 3.20
C LYS A 287 19.27 0.43 3.93
N THR A 288 18.85 0.66 5.17
CA THR A 288 18.05 -0.29 5.97
C THR A 288 16.71 -0.58 5.29
N LEU A 289 15.99 0.45 4.85
CA LEU A 289 14.75 0.29 4.09
C LEU A 289 14.99 -0.47 2.78
N GLY A 290 16.12 -0.23 2.11
CA GLY A 290 16.54 -0.94 0.89
C GLY A 290 16.76 -2.44 1.09
N SER A 291 17.11 -2.90 2.28
CA SER A 291 17.18 -4.33 2.62
C SER A 291 15.80 -4.94 2.83
N VAL A 292 14.82 -4.16 3.30
CA VAL A 292 13.43 -4.61 3.44
C VAL A 292 12.76 -4.78 2.06
N HIS A 293 12.94 -3.79 1.17
CA HIS A 293 12.38 -3.86 -0.17
C HIS A 293 13.21 -3.07 -1.19
N LYS A 294 13.48 -3.68 -2.36
CA LYS A 294 14.32 -3.08 -3.43
C LYS A 294 13.79 -1.73 -3.94
N ILE A 295 12.51 -1.43 -3.81
CA ILE A 295 11.91 -0.14 -4.16
C ILE A 295 12.62 1.00 -3.43
N TYR A 296 12.94 0.84 -2.16
CA TYR A 296 13.65 1.86 -1.38
C TYR A 296 15.05 2.18 -1.90
N LYS A 297 15.72 1.23 -2.58
CA LYS A 297 17.05 1.49 -3.19
C LYS A 297 17.02 2.56 -4.27
N LYS A 298 15.85 2.78 -4.89
CA LYS A 298 15.63 3.79 -5.95
C LYS A 298 14.87 5.02 -5.44
N TRP A 299 14.50 5.03 -4.16
CA TRP A 299 13.72 6.11 -3.58
C TRP A 299 14.61 7.30 -3.23
N THR A 300 14.31 8.46 -3.78
CA THR A 300 15.01 9.72 -3.57
C THR A 300 14.00 10.81 -3.18
N PRO A 301 14.43 11.90 -2.51
CA PRO A 301 13.54 13.02 -2.21
C PRO A 301 12.85 13.62 -3.45
N LYS A 302 13.56 13.72 -4.58
CA LYS A 302 13.00 14.19 -5.86
C LYS A 302 11.90 13.27 -6.39
N LEU A 303 12.10 11.96 -6.33
CA LEU A 303 11.06 10.98 -6.71
C LEU A 303 9.89 11.02 -5.74
N ALA A 304 10.16 11.14 -4.45
CA ALA A 304 9.14 11.18 -3.40
C ALA A 304 8.23 12.41 -3.52
N ALA A 305 8.79 13.57 -3.88
CA ALA A 305 8.05 14.82 -4.09
C ALA A 305 7.21 14.82 -5.40
N ALA A 306 7.47 13.90 -6.34
CA ALA A 306 6.81 13.86 -7.66
C ALA A 306 5.41 13.22 -7.58
N VAL A 307 4.50 13.85 -6.84
CA VAL A 307 3.10 13.41 -6.61
C VAL A 307 2.10 13.96 -7.64
N GLY A 308 2.60 14.62 -8.69
CA GLY A 308 1.77 15.25 -9.72
C GLY A 308 1.02 16.49 -9.20
N LYS A 309 -0.27 16.59 -9.51
CA LYS A 309 -1.12 17.72 -9.09
C LYS A 309 -1.72 17.55 -7.69
N LEU A 310 -1.35 16.51 -6.94
CA LEU A 310 -1.86 16.31 -5.59
C LEU A 310 -1.27 17.34 -4.62
N PRO A 311 -2.05 17.91 -3.70
CA PRO A 311 -1.52 18.82 -2.69
C PRO A 311 -0.59 18.07 -1.74
N LEU A 312 0.65 18.54 -1.61
CA LEU A 312 1.59 18.02 -0.63
C LEU A 312 1.20 18.51 0.78
N HIS A 313 1.52 17.67 1.77
CA HIS A 313 1.39 18.05 3.18
C HIS A 313 2.42 19.13 3.57
N PRO A 314 2.09 20.11 4.44
CA PRO A 314 3.05 21.17 4.84
C PRO A 314 4.38 20.62 5.37
N GLY A 315 4.37 19.58 6.19
CA GLY A 315 5.60 18.92 6.68
C GLY A 315 6.41 18.26 5.56
N ALA A 316 5.76 17.76 4.52
CA ALA A 316 6.44 17.22 3.33
C ALA A 316 7.07 18.35 2.50
N ILE A 317 6.36 19.47 2.32
CA ILE A 317 6.89 20.66 1.64
C ILE A 317 8.14 21.17 2.37
N LYS A 318 8.08 21.33 3.72
CA LYS A 318 9.21 21.73 4.55
C LYS A 318 10.44 20.86 4.29
N TYR A 319 10.26 19.54 4.37
CA TYR A 319 11.35 18.59 4.14
C TYR A 319 11.91 18.67 2.72
N TYR A 320 11.04 18.65 1.71
CA TYR A 320 11.48 18.64 0.31
C TYR A 320 12.18 19.93 -0.12
N LYS A 321 11.80 21.09 0.44
CA LYS A 321 12.53 22.35 0.26
C LYS A 321 13.91 22.30 0.92
N GLU A 322 14.00 21.80 2.15
CA GLU A 322 15.28 21.67 2.89
C GLU A 322 16.31 20.86 2.13
N VAL A 323 15.88 19.78 1.46
CA VAL A 323 16.77 18.88 0.70
C VAL A 323 16.88 19.23 -0.80
N GLY A 324 16.32 20.37 -1.24
CA GLY A 324 16.37 20.83 -2.64
C GLY A 324 15.61 19.93 -3.63
N ALA A 325 14.60 19.21 -3.18
CA ALA A 325 13.79 18.32 -4.04
C ALA A 325 12.66 19.08 -4.76
N ILE A 326 12.23 20.20 -4.22
CA ILE A 326 11.28 21.17 -4.80
C ILE A 326 11.77 22.61 -4.52
N ASN A 327 11.26 23.58 -5.29
CA ASN A 327 11.52 25.02 -5.12
C ASN A 327 10.66 25.63 -4.00
#